data_cf289434b219ddffdbf2ce43ea76f8eb
#
_entry.id   cf289434b219ddffdbf2ce43ea76f8eb
#
_cell.length_a   1.000
_cell.length_b   1.000
_cell.length_c   1.000
_cell.angle_alpha   90.00
_cell.angle_beta   90.00
_cell.angle_gamma   90.00
#
_symmetry.space_group_name_H-M   'P 1'
#
loop_
_entity.id
_entity.type
_entity.pdbx_description
1 polymer ?
#
loop_
_entity_poly.entity_id
_entity_poly.type
_entity_poly.pdbx_seq_one_letter_code
_entity_poly.pdbx_strand_id
1 'polypeptide(L)'
;MSVTPRGMSIQEAYREFRDGNFRVNRRYQRKLVWSIEEKQKLADSILRNYPIPLLLLAFTLREDGTKSFEILDGMQRLNAIFSFIENAFSVADRYFDVSQLARARALADEGRIPAPPAGAVLLSADECARFLEYTLAVTEFPANNEQSVTEVFGRINAYGRQLSDQERRQAGVVTPFASFVRELSAELRGDVSSESLDLAQMPEISVDVGGALP
;
A
#
# COMPACT_ATOMS: atom_id res chain seq x y z
N MET A 1 14.46 10.49 18.48
CA MET A 1 13.37 9.73 17.83
C MET A 1 13.37 8.32 18.40
N SER A 2 12.25 7.83 18.90
CA SER A 2 12.14 6.42 19.30
C SER A 2 11.51 5.65 18.16
N VAL A 3 12.21 4.64 17.66
CA VAL A 3 11.73 3.71 16.63
C VAL A 3 11.13 2.52 17.35
N THR A 4 9.91 2.16 17.04
CA THR A 4 9.21 1.06 17.73
C THR A 4 8.84 -0.04 16.74
N PRO A 5 9.52 -1.19 16.78
CA PRO A 5 9.07 -2.36 16.05
C PRO A 5 7.85 -2.97 16.74
N ARG A 6 6.85 -3.35 15.96
CA ARG A 6 5.67 -4.07 16.44
C ARG A 6 5.09 -5.03 15.41
N GLY A 7 4.25 -5.93 15.87
CA GLY A 7 3.36 -6.70 15.01
C GLY A 7 2.07 -5.91 14.76
N MET A 8 1.55 -6.01 13.53
CA MET A 8 0.22 -5.51 13.15
C MET A 8 -0.47 -6.63 12.38
N SER A 9 -1.64 -7.10 12.83
CA SER A 9 -2.37 -8.09 12.05
C SER A 9 -2.90 -7.50 10.74
N ILE A 10 -3.11 -8.32 9.73
CA ILE A 10 -3.75 -7.87 8.47
C ILE A 10 -5.13 -7.29 8.75
N GLN A 11 -5.89 -7.88 9.68
CA GLN A 11 -7.19 -7.34 10.08
C GLN A 11 -7.09 -5.93 10.66
N GLU A 12 -6.09 -5.67 11.53
CA GLU A 12 -5.82 -4.33 12.06
C GLU A 12 -5.44 -3.37 10.92
N ALA A 13 -4.50 -3.77 10.06
CA ALA A 13 -4.07 -2.97 8.93
C ALA A 13 -5.23 -2.63 7.97
N TYR A 14 -6.12 -3.58 7.70
CA TYR A 14 -7.29 -3.34 6.85
C TYR A 14 -8.28 -2.36 7.49
N ARG A 15 -8.46 -2.42 8.81
CA ARG A 15 -9.26 -1.44 9.53
C ARG A 15 -8.67 -0.04 9.39
N GLU A 16 -7.37 0.13 9.66
CA GLU A 16 -6.68 1.42 9.51
C GLU A 16 -6.78 1.97 8.07
N PHE A 17 -6.68 1.07 7.08
CA PHE A 17 -6.87 1.42 5.67
C PHE A 17 -8.27 1.98 5.39
N ARG A 18 -9.31 1.30 5.89
CA ARG A 18 -10.70 1.72 5.68
C ARG A 18 -11.10 2.94 6.49
N ASP A 19 -10.38 3.24 7.57
CA ASP A 19 -10.53 4.47 8.35
C ASP A 19 -9.79 5.67 7.73
N GLY A 20 -9.09 5.47 6.57
CA GLY A 20 -8.32 6.52 5.91
C GLY A 20 -7.09 6.95 6.73
N ASN A 21 -6.55 6.01 7.53
CA ASN A 21 -5.40 6.30 8.37
C ASN A 21 -4.07 6.07 7.65
N PHE A 22 -4.05 5.37 6.51
CA PHE A 22 -2.86 5.21 5.69
C PHE A 22 -2.76 6.27 4.61
N ARG A 23 -1.73 7.09 4.70
CA ARG A 23 -1.40 8.17 3.77
C ARG A 23 -0.18 7.80 2.94
N VAL A 24 -0.18 8.21 1.69
CA VAL A 24 0.95 8.05 0.77
C VAL A 24 1.44 9.43 0.36
N ASN A 25 2.73 9.67 0.57
CA ASN A 25 3.36 10.91 0.13
C ASN A 25 3.80 10.77 -1.33
N ARG A 26 3.13 11.51 -2.21
CA ARG A 26 3.37 11.45 -3.66
C ARG A 26 4.71 12.03 -4.10
N ARG A 27 5.41 12.71 -3.23
CA ARG A 27 6.79 13.16 -3.52
C ARG A 27 7.74 11.97 -3.69
N TYR A 28 7.47 10.86 -2.99
CA TYR A 28 8.32 9.68 -2.97
C TYR A 28 7.68 8.46 -3.65
N GLN A 29 6.38 8.30 -3.49
CA GLN A 29 5.64 7.13 -3.95
C GLN A 29 4.51 7.59 -4.89
N ARG A 30 4.72 7.45 -6.19
CA ARG A 30 3.82 8.07 -7.17
C ARG A 30 2.68 7.19 -7.63
N LYS A 31 2.87 5.86 -7.66
CA LYS A 31 1.95 4.92 -8.33
C LYS A 31 2.02 3.53 -7.75
N LEU A 32 0.91 2.81 -7.86
CA LEU A 32 0.86 1.38 -7.66
C LEU A 32 1.27 0.70 -8.96
N VAL A 33 2.39 -0.02 -8.94
CA VAL A 33 3.04 -0.56 -10.15
C VAL A 33 3.14 -2.08 -10.18
N TRP A 34 2.76 -2.76 -9.09
CA TRP A 34 2.80 -4.22 -9.06
C TRP A 34 1.77 -4.82 -10.00
N SER A 35 2.22 -5.77 -10.81
CA SER A 35 1.35 -6.61 -11.61
C SER A 35 0.47 -7.51 -10.73
N ILE A 36 -0.59 -8.06 -11.31
CA ILE A 36 -1.45 -9.04 -10.62
C ILE A 36 -0.63 -10.24 -10.15
N GLU A 37 0.32 -10.72 -10.96
CA GLU A 37 1.19 -11.84 -10.60
C GLU A 37 2.06 -11.56 -9.37
N GLU A 38 2.60 -10.34 -9.24
CA GLU A 38 3.38 -9.92 -8.07
C GLU A 38 2.49 -9.85 -6.82
N LYS A 39 1.27 -9.32 -6.96
CA LYS A 39 0.27 -9.28 -5.90
C LYS A 39 -0.14 -10.70 -5.47
N GLN A 40 -0.38 -11.60 -6.41
CA GLN A 40 -0.71 -13.01 -6.16
C GLN A 40 0.40 -13.74 -5.40
N LYS A 41 1.67 -13.54 -5.81
CA LYS A 41 2.84 -14.15 -5.14
C LYS A 41 2.95 -13.71 -3.68
N LEU A 42 2.66 -12.44 -3.38
CA LEU A 42 2.66 -11.96 -2.00
C LEU A 42 1.52 -12.59 -1.20
N ALA A 43 0.30 -12.58 -1.73
CA ALA A 43 -0.85 -13.14 -1.03
C ALA A 43 -0.69 -14.66 -0.81
N ASP A 44 -0.15 -15.41 -1.79
CA ASP A 44 0.20 -16.83 -1.62
C ASP A 44 1.25 -17.04 -0.52
N SER A 45 2.27 -16.18 -0.45
CA SER A 45 3.27 -16.25 0.63
C SER A 45 2.65 -16.08 2.01
N ILE A 46 1.68 -15.17 2.15
CA ILE A 46 0.95 -14.95 3.41
C ILE A 46 0.06 -16.16 3.75
N LEU A 47 -0.67 -16.69 2.77
CA LEU A 47 -1.51 -17.88 2.95
C LEU A 47 -0.69 -19.11 3.40
N ARG A 48 0.57 -19.21 2.96
CA ARG A 48 1.53 -20.23 3.37
C ARG A 48 2.28 -19.89 4.66
N ASN A 49 1.97 -18.76 5.27
CA ASN A 49 2.63 -18.26 6.48
C ASN A 49 4.16 -18.05 6.28
N TYR A 50 4.59 -17.66 5.07
CA TYR A 50 5.97 -17.30 4.80
C TYR A 50 6.27 -15.87 5.27
N PRO A 51 7.50 -15.60 5.72
CA PRO A 51 7.88 -14.25 6.13
C PRO A 51 7.89 -13.31 4.92
N ILE A 52 7.36 -12.10 5.12
CA ILE A 52 7.41 -11.02 4.14
C ILE A 52 8.22 -9.85 4.68
N PRO A 53 8.79 -8.99 3.81
CA PRO A 53 9.56 -7.84 4.27
C PRO A 53 8.73 -6.91 5.16
N LEU A 54 9.39 -6.26 6.14
CA LEU A 54 8.76 -5.36 7.08
C LEU A 54 8.16 -4.11 6.39
N LEU A 55 7.15 -3.52 7.02
CA LEU A 55 6.58 -2.23 6.66
C LEU A 55 7.25 -1.12 7.46
N LEU A 56 7.45 0.03 6.84
CA LEU A 56 7.94 1.21 7.52
C LEU A 56 6.91 2.33 7.47
N LEU A 57 6.49 2.79 8.65
CA LEU A 57 5.45 3.78 8.82
C LEU A 57 5.96 4.94 9.67
N ALA A 58 5.78 6.16 9.18
CA ALA A 58 5.86 7.34 10.02
C ALA A 58 4.45 7.68 10.53
N PHE A 59 4.29 8.09 11.77
CA PHE A 59 2.98 8.44 12.29
C PHE A 59 2.92 9.85 12.86
N THR A 60 1.77 10.48 12.72
CA THR A 60 1.37 11.70 13.41
C THR A 60 0.14 11.41 14.26
N LEU A 61 0.01 12.09 15.38
CA LEU A 61 -1.22 12.05 16.18
C LEU A 61 -2.17 13.14 15.70
N ARG A 62 -3.42 12.77 15.46
CA ARG A 62 -4.51 13.71 15.21
C ARG A 62 -4.98 14.34 16.52
N GLU A 63 -5.82 15.35 16.46
CA GLU A 63 -6.40 16.04 17.64
C GLU A 63 -7.19 15.09 18.53
N ASP A 64 -7.83 14.07 17.99
CA ASP A 64 -8.58 13.04 18.70
C ASP A 64 -7.69 11.94 19.30
N GLY A 65 -6.36 12.03 19.16
CA GLY A 65 -5.39 11.06 19.65
C GLY A 65 -5.21 9.85 18.72
N THR A 66 -5.94 9.75 17.62
CA THR A 66 -5.76 8.68 16.64
C THR A 66 -4.47 8.89 15.83
N LYS A 67 -3.84 7.78 15.39
CA LYS A 67 -2.66 7.84 14.55
C LYS A 67 -3.08 7.99 13.08
N SER A 68 -2.38 8.85 12.37
CA SER A 68 -2.33 8.86 10.91
C SER A 68 -0.95 8.37 10.49
N PHE A 69 -0.90 7.37 9.62
CA PHE A 69 0.33 6.72 9.18
C PHE A 69 0.72 7.18 7.77
N GLU A 70 1.92 7.69 7.61
CA GLU A 70 2.53 7.88 6.30
C GLU A 70 3.35 6.63 5.96
N ILE A 71 3.03 5.98 4.85
CA ILE A 71 3.71 4.77 4.40
C ILE A 71 5.03 5.18 3.74
N LEU A 72 6.17 4.78 4.31
CA LEU A 72 7.49 5.03 3.74
C LEU A 72 8.00 3.85 2.92
N ASP A 73 7.72 2.63 3.39
CA ASP A 73 7.95 1.41 2.62
C ASP A 73 6.84 0.41 2.85
N GLY A 74 6.51 -0.35 1.80
CA GLY A 74 5.49 -1.38 1.84
C GLY A 74 4.15 -1.00 1.22
N MET A 75 4.01 0.16 0.55
CA MET A 75 2.78 0.58 -0.12
C MET A 75 2.23 -0.50 -1.08
N GLN A 76 3.08 -1.07 -1.93
CA GLN A 76 2.68 -2.11 -2.88
C GLN A 76 2.20 -3.37 -2.17
N ARG A 77 2.85 -3.73 -1.05
CA ARG A 77 2.48 -4.89 -0.22
C ARG A 77 1.12 -4.70 0.45
N LEU A 78 0.89 -3.54 1.06
CA LEU A 78 -0.41 -3.20 1.65
C LEU A 78 -1.51 -3.18 0.60
N ASN A 79 -1.26 -2.56 -0.56
CA ASN A 79 -2.21 -2.58 -1.66
C ASN A 79 -2.53 -4.01 -2.11
N ALA A 80 -1.54 -4.88 -2.28
CA ALA A 80 -1.76 -6.27 -2.68
C ALA A 80 -2.62 -7.03 -1.67
N ILE A 81 -2.34 -6.87 -0.36
CA ILE A 81 -3.10 -7.49 0.72
C ILE A 81 -4.56 -7.02 0.69
N PHE A 82 -4.80 -5.73 0.60
CA PHE A 82 -6.14 -5.16 0.63
C PHE A 82 -6.91 -5.48 -0.65
N SER A 83 -6.27 -5.40 -1.81
CA SER A 83 -6.88 -5.79 -3.09
C SER A 83 -7.30 -7.26 -3.11
N PHE A 84 -6.56 -8.16 -2.43
CA PHE A 84 -6.96 -9.57 -2.30
C PHE A 84 -8.20 -9.74 -1.41
N ILE A 85 -8.25 -9.07 -0.25
CA ILE A 85 -9.44 -9.06 0.62
C ILE A 85 -10.67 -8.54 -0.15
N GLU A 86 -10.46 -7.58 -1.06
CA GLU A 86 -11.50 -6.93 -1.84
C GLU A 86 -11.78 -7.61 -3.19
N ASN A 87 -11.32 -8.85 -3.35
CA ASN A 87 -11.58 -9.69 -4.53
C ASN A 87 -11.15 -9.08 -5.87
N ALA A 88 -10.15 -8.19 -5.88
CA ALA A 88 -9.62 -7.63 -7.12
C ALA A 88 -8.86 -8.68 -7.95
N PHE A 89 -8.41 -9.76 -7.34
CA PHE A 89 -7.75 -10.90 -7.99
C PHE A 89 -7.88 -12.16 -7.14
N SER A 90 -7.67 -13.33 -7.76
CA SER A 90 -7.64 -14.65 -7.11
C SER A 90 -6.21 -15.10 -6.81
N VAL A 91 -6.04 -16.01 -5.86
CA VAL A 91 -4.80 -16.77 -5.60
C VAL A 91 -5.07 -18.24 -5.75
N ALA A 92 -4.35 -18.92 -6.65
CA ALA A 92 -4.60 -20.32 -7.03
C ALA A 92 -6.09 -20.55 -7.34
N ASP A 93 -6.69 -19.69 -8.17
CA ASP A 93 -8.09 -19.68 -8.59
C ASP A 93 -9.11 -19.56 -7.45
N ARG A 94 -8.68 -19.12 -6.27
CA ARG A 94 -9.55 -18.91 -5.11
C ARG A 94 -9.58 -17.44 -4.69
N TYR A 95 -10.76 -17.00 -4.27
CA TYR A 95 -11.02 -15.64 -3.80
C TYR A 95 -11.15 -15.59 -2.28
N PHE A 96 -10.91 -14.45 -1.70
CA PHE A 96 -11.17 -14.22 -0.29
C PHE A 96 -12.68 -14.21 -0.01
N ASP A 97 -13.12 -14.90 1.05
CA ASP A 97 -14.52 -14.84 1.48
C ASP A 97 -14.74 -13.57 2.32
N VAL A 98 -15.27 -12.53 1.69
CA VAL A 98 -15.53 -11.23 2.34
C VAL A 98 -16.51 -11.34 3.52
N SER A 99 -17.31 -12.41 3.60
CA SER A 99 -18.23 -12.64 4.72
C SER A 99 -17.52 -12.86 6.05
N GLN A 100 -16.25 -13.28 6.01
CA GLN A 100 -15.40 -13.50 7.17
C GLN A 100 -14.87 -12.20 7.82
N LEU A 101 -15.09 -11.04 7.19
CA LEU A 101 -14.66 -9.75 7.70
C LEU A 101 -15.83 -8.75 7.59
N ALA A 102 -16.45 -8.42 8.72
CA ALA A 102 -17.68 -7.63 8.77
C ALA A 102 -17.61 -6.33 7.96
N ARG A 103 -16.44 -5.67 7.96
CA ARG A 103 -16.24 -4.42 7.23
C ARG A 103 -16.15 -4.64 5.71
N ALA A 104 -15.48 -5.69 5.25
CA ALA A 104 -15.43 -6.05 3.84
C ALA A 104 -16.81 -6.49 3.34
N ARG A 105 -17.54 -7.27 4.15
CA ARG A 105 -18.92 -7.66 3.85
C ARG A 105 -19.84 -6.46 3.64
N ALA A 106 -19.81 -5.49 4.56
CA ALA A 106 -20.63 -4.27 4.42
C ALA A 106 -20.35 -3.55 3.11
N LEU A 107 -19.07 -3.44 2.72
CA LEU A 107 -18.67 -2.82 1.44
C LEU A 107 -19.10 -3.64 0.21
N ALA A 108 -19.10 -4.96 0.33
CA ALA A 108 -19.60 -5.84 -0.74
C ALA A 108 -21.12 -5.70 -0.91
N ASP A 109 -21.85 -5.65 0.21
CA ASP A 109 -23.30 -5.43 0.22
C ASP A 109 -23.68 -4.05 -0.39
N GLU A 110 -22.82 -3.05 -0.24
CA GLU A 110 -22.94 -1.72 -0.87
C GLU A 110 -22.49 -1.69 -2.34
N GLY A 111 -21.99 -2.80 -2.89
CA GLY A 111 -21.45 -2.89 -4.26
C GLY A 111 -20.11 -2.15 -4.45
N ARG A 112 -19.40 -1.85 -3.37
CA ARG A 112 -18.09 -1.15 -3.39
C ARG A 112 -16.89 -2.09 -3.50
N ILE A 113 -17.10 -3.37 -3.30
CA ILE A 113 -16.13 -4.45 -3.53
C ILE A 113 -16.68 -5.33 -4.64
N PRO A 114 -15.89 -5.69 -5.66
CA PRO A 114 -16.34 -6.58 -6.72
C PRO A 114 -16.72 -7.95 -6.17
N ALA A 115 -17.82 -8.49 -6.67
CA ALA A 115 -18.17 -9.88 -6.39
C ALA A 115 -17.22 -10.82 -7.14
N PRO A 116 -16.82 -11.95 -6.54
CA PRO A 116 -16.12 -12.99 -7.27
C PRO A 116 -16.93 -13.47 -8.47
N PRO A 117 -16.31 -13.99 -9.55
CA PRO A 117 -17.01 -14.56 -10.68
C PRO A 117 -18.01 -15.64 -10.24
N ALA A 118 -19.12 -15.80 -10.96
CA ALA A 118 -20.12 -16.83 -10.65
C ALA A 118 -19.47 -18.23 -10.65
N GLY A 119 -19.65 -18.98 -9.57
CA GLY A 119 -19.03 -20.29 -9.39
C GLY A 119 -17.57 -20.27 -8.93
N ALA A 120 -17.02 -19.10 -8.59
CA ALA A 120 -15.68 -19.00 -8.04
C ALA A 120 -15.54 -19.77 -6.72
N VAL A 121 -14.38 -20.39 -6.53
CA VAL A 121 -14.02 -21.05 -5.28
C VAL A 121 -13.55 -20.01 -4.28
N LEU A 122 -14.11 -20.02 -3.07
CA LEU A 122 -13.67 -19.13 -1.98
C LEU A 122 -12.70 -19.86 -1.07
N LEU A 123 -11.87 -19.10 -0.38
CA LEU A 123 -11.09 -19.60 0.75
C LEU A 123 -12.04 -20.09 1.85
N SER A 124 -11.63 -21.12 2.58
CA SER A 124 -12.36 -21.56 3.77
C SER A 124 -12.28 -20.51 4.88
N ALA A 125 -13.20 -20.56 5.85
CA ALA A 125 -13.21 -19.68 7.01
C ALA A 125 -11.87 -19.73 7.76
N ASP A 126 -11.27 -20.92 7.93
CA ASP A 126 -9.98 -21.07 8.61
C ASP A 126 -8.81 -20.45 7.83
N GLU A 127 -8.83 -20.53 6.50
CA GLU A 127 -7.81 -19.87 5.66
C GLU A 127 -7.95 -18.36 5.70
N CYS A 128 -9.17 -17.84 5.64
CA CYS A 128 -9.43 -16.42 5.82
C CYS A 128 -9.00 -15.93 7.20
N ALA A 129 -9.31 -16.67 8.27
CA ALA A 129 -8.89 -16.31 9.62
C ALA A 129 -7.37 -16.26 9.73
N ARG A 130 -6.64 -17.29 9.27
CA ARG A 130 -5.16 -17.29 9.26
C ARG A 130 -4.58 -16.15 8.45
N PHE A 131 -5.17 -15.80 7.31
CA PHE A 131 -4.76 -14.65 6.51
C PHE A 131 -4.94 -13.35 7.28
N LEU A 132 -6.09 -13.15 7.91
CA LEU A 132 -6.39 -11.93 8.69
C LEU A 132 -5.54 -11.80 9.95
N GLU A 133 -5.20 -12.90 10.60
CA GLU A 133 -4.37 -12.97 11.80
C GLU A 133 -2.86 -12.90 11.49
N TYR A 134 -2.47 -13.07 10.21
CA TYR A 134 -1.08 -12.95 9.83
C TYR A 134 -0.48 -11.63 10.33
N THR A 135 0.65 -11.73 11.04
CA THR A 135 1.29 -10.58 11.67
C THR A 135 2.32 -9.96 10.74
N LEU A 136 2.03 -8.77 10.28
CA LEU A 136 2.96 -7.90 9.55
C LEU A 136 4.00 -7.35 10.52
N ALA A 137 5.28 -7.50 10.18
CA ALA A 137 6.35 -6.80 10.91
C ALA A 137 6.30 -5.32 10.51
N VAL A 138 6.11 -4.44 11.47
CA VAL A 138 5.99 -2.99 11.25
C VAL A 138 7.03 -2.27 12.10
N THR A 139 7.70 -1.30 11.51
CA THR A 139 8.52 -0.34 12.23
C THR A 139 7.85 1.02 12.18
N GLU A 140 7.50 1.56 13.34
CA GLU A 140 6.87 2.87 13.48
C GLU A 140 7.82 3.89 14.08
N PHE A 141 7.76 5.12 13.61
CA PHE A 141 8.41 6.25 14.28
C PHE A 141 7.56 7.52 14.17
N PRO A 142 7.65 8.45 15.15
CA PRO A 142 6.88 9.68 15.11
C PRO A 142 7.43 10.63 14.03
N ALA A 143 6.55 11.13 13.17
CA ALA A 143 6.87 12.17 12.20
C ALA A 143 6.79 13.54 12.90
N ASN A 144 7.90 14.00 13.46
CA ASN A 144 7.94 15.29 14.16
C ASN A 144 7.95 16.48 13.19
N ASN A 145 8.48 16.27 11.98
CA ASN A 145 8.48 17.23 10.87
C ASN A 145 8.73 16.49 9.55
N GLU A 146 8.41 17.15 8.45
CA GLU A 146 8.56 16.62 7.08
C GLU A 146 10.02 16.31 6.72
N GLN A 147 10.96 17.10 7.26
CA GLN A 147 12.38 16.93 7.00
C GLN A 147 12.90 15.59 7.59
N SER A 148 12.44 15.20 8.79
CA SER A 148 12.82 13.93 9.41
C SER A 148 12.29 12.73 8.63
N VAL A 149 11.09 12.83 8.07
CA VAL A 149 10.50 11.78 7.22
C VAL A 149 11.31 11.64 5.93
N THR A 150 11.65 12.75 5.29
CA THR A 150 12.47 12.78 4.06
C THR A 150 13.85 12.17 4.28
N GLU A 151 14.51 12.50 5.39
CA GLU A 151 15.83 11.98 5.72
C GLU A 151 15.79 10.45 5.95
N VAL A 152 14.83 9.96 6.73
CA VAL A 152 14.66 8.52 6.98
C VAL A 152 14.36 7.78 5.68
N PHE A 153 13.45 8.29 4.86
CA PHE A 153 13.13 7.72 3.55
C PHE A 153 14.37 7.66 2.64
N GLY A 154 15.14 8.74 2.56
CA GLY A 154 16.37 8.78 1.77
C GLY A 154 17.41 7.76 2.22
N ARG A 155 17.61 7.57 3.53
CA ARG A 155 18.54 6.58 4.09
C ARG A 155 18.11 5.15 3.77
N ILE A 156 16.84 4.81 3.92
CA ILE A 156 16.33 3.47 3.67
C ILE A 156 16.45 3.09 2.20
N ASN A 157 16.08 4.00 1.31
CA ASN A 157 16.23 3.77 -0.12
C ASN A 157 17.69 3.68 -0.58
N ALA A 158 18.61 4.34 0.14
CA ALA A 158 20.05 4.23 -0.13
C ALA A 158 20.62 2.84 0.24
N TYR A 159 20.02 2.15 1.21
CA TYR A 159 20.43 0.80 1.65
C TYR A 159 19.59 -0.33 1.05
N GLY A 160 18.44 -0.01 0.43
CA GLY A 160 17.55 -0.95 -0.24
C GLY A 160 17.87 -1.14 -1.72
N ARG A 161 16.87 -1.58 -2.48
CA ARG A 161 16.95 -1.72 -3.95
C ARG A 161 17.41 -0.38 -4.53
N GLN A 162 18.50 -0.39 -5.27
CA GLN A 162 19.02 0.83 -5.91
C GLN A 162 17.89 1.50 -6.71
N LEU A 163 17.50 2.70 -6.26
CA LEU A 163 16.68 3.58 -7.07
C LEU A 163 17.34 3.72 -8.43
N SER A 164 16.57 3.68 -9.50
CA SER A 164 17.08 4.04 -10.82
C SER A 164 17.75 5.42 -10.73
N ASP A 165 18.73 5.68 -11.60
CA ASP A 165 19.43 6.98 -11.60
C ASP A 165 18.46 8.18 -11.70
N GLN A 166 17.28 7.95 -12.27
CA GLN A 166 16.22 8.94 -12.40
C GLN A 166 15.49 9.17 -11.07
N GLU A 167 15.23 8.12 -10.31
CA GLU A 167 14.63 8.20 -8.97
C GLU A 167 15.61 8.79 -7.95
N ARG A 168 16.91 8.47 -8.04
CA ARG A 168 17.96 9.10 -7.23
C ARG A 168 18.05 10.61 -7.44
N ARG A 169 17.97 11.08 -8.69
CA ARG A 169 18.02 12.52 -9.03
C ARG A 169 16.79 13.24 -8.51
N GLN A 170 15.69 12.56 -8.26
CA GLN A 170 14.42 13.13 -7.78
C GLN A 170 14.22 12.98 -6.27
N ALA A 171 14.87 11.98 -5.64
CA ALA A 171 14.84 11.79 -4.19
C ALA A 171 15.77 12.82 -3.51
N GLY A 172 15.17 13.79 -2.81
CA GLY A 172 15.91 14.75 -1.99
C GLY A 172 16.30 16.07 -2.65
N VAL A 173 16.02 16.29 -3.93
CA VAL A 173 16.26 17.58 -4.58
C VAL A 173 15.04 18.48 -4.41
N VAL A 174 15.03 19.28 -3.35
CA VAL A 174 14.03 20.34 -3.13
C VAL A 174 14.60 21.65 -3.71
N THR A 175 14.61 21.77 -5.04
CA THR A 175 14.87 23.04 -5.69
C THR A 175 13.56 23.63 -6.23
N PRO A 176 13.41 24.97 -6.32
CA PRO A 176 12.25 25.61 -6.93
C PRO A 176 11.95 25.08 -8.34
N PHE A 177 13.00 24.78 -9.11
CA PHE A 177 12.89 24.22 -10.46
C PHE A 177 12.32 22.78 -10.42
N ALA A 178 12.80 21.93 -9.53
CA ALA A 178 12.29 20.55 -9.39
C ALA A 178 10.83 20.54 -8.91
N SER A 179 10.42 21.49 -8.08
CA SER A 179 9.02 21.67 -7.67
C SER A 179 8.15 22.11 -8.85
N PHE A 180 8.59 23.12 -9.60
CA PHE A 180 7.90 23.60 -10.80
C PHE A 180 7.72 22.50 -11.87
N VAL A 181 8.78 21.72 -12.17
CA VAL A 181 8.69 20.62 -13.13
C VAL A 181 7.72 19.53 -12.65
N ARG A 182 7.65 19.28 -11.33
CA ARG A 182 6.69 18.34 -10.74
C ARG A 182 5.25 18.81 -10.86
N GLU A 183 4.99 20.09 -10.53
CA GLU A 183 3.66 20.70 -10.66
C GLU A 183 3.19 20.69 -12.12
N LEU A 184 4.01 21.14 -13.03
CA LEU A 184 3.71 21.13 -14.47
C LEU A 184 3.46 19.71 -14.99
N SER A 185 4.26 18.74 -14.56
CA SER A 185 4.07 17.33 -14.94
C SER A 185 2.82 16.70 -14.33
N ALA A 186 2.39 17.15 -13.16
CA ALA A 186 1.14 16.71 -12.52
C ALA A 186 -0.06 17.32 -13.25
N GLU A 187 -0.01 18.60 -13.59
CA GLU A 187 -1.04 19.31 -14.33
C GLU A 187 -1.23 18.73 -15.73
N LEU A 188 -0.15 18.50 -16.48
CA LEU A 188 -0.19 17.89 -17.83
C LEU A 188 -0.74 16.46 -17.85
N ARG A 189 -0.63 15.72 -16.74
CA ARG A 189 -1.15 14.34 -16.61
C ARG A 189 -2.53 14.27 -16.00
N GLY A 190 -3.14 15.39 -15.61
CA GLY A 190 -4.41 15.42 -14.88
C GLY A 190 -4.33 14.78 -13.49
N ASP A 191 -3.14 14.74 -12.91
CA ASP A 191 -2.94 14.20 -11.56
C ASP A 191 -3.61 15.12 -10.52
N VAL A 192 -4.20 14.52 -9.49
CA VAL A 192 -4.76 15.27 -8.35
C VAL A 192 -3.65 16.10 -7.69
N SER A 193 -3.88 17.39 -7.47
CA SER A 193 -2.90 18.35 -6.95
C SER A 193 -2.43 18.11 -5.50
N SER A 194 -3.02 17.15 -4.79
CA SER A 194 -2.70 16.83 -3.41
C SER A 194 -1.35 16.11 -3.28
N GLU A 195 -0.45 16.63 -2.44
CA GLU A 195 0.86 16.01 -2.16
C GLU A 195 0.75 14.71 -1.35
N SER A 196 -0.35 14.53 -0.64
CA SER A 196 -0.63 13.32 0.16
C SER A 196 -2.01 12.81 -0.15
N LEU A 197 -2.12 11.53 -0.50
CA LEU A 197 -3.37 10.82 -0.78
C LEU A 197 -3.56 9.67 0.21
N ASP A 198 -4.82 9.31 0.43
CA ASP A 198 -5.13 8.04 1.07
C ASP A 198 -4.71 6.89 0.16
N LEU A 199 -4.22 5.79 0.76
CA LEU A 199 -3.78 4.62 -0.02
C LEU A 199 -4.90 4.10 -0.95
N ALA A 200 -6.16 4.21 -0.52
CA ALA A 200 -7.33 3.84 -1.32
C ALA A 200 -7.54 4.69 -2.59
N GLN A 201 -6.93 5.88 -2.65
CA GLN A 201 -7.05 6.82 -3.76
C GLN A 201 -5.84 6.81 -4.69
N MET A 202 -4.85 5.94 -4.41
CA MET A 202 -3.64 5.85 -5.22
C MET A 202 -3.96 5.28 -6.61
N PRO A 203 -3.51 5.95 -7.69
CA PRO A 203 -3.71 5.46 -9.04
C PRO A 203 -2.91 4.18 -9.30
N GLU A 204 -3.59 3.17 -9.85
CA GLU A 204 -2.95 1.98 -10.41
C GLU A 204 -2.56 2.24 -11.87
N ILE A 205 -1.34 1.88 -12.23
CA ILE A 205 -0.93 1.80 -13.64
C ILE A 205 -0.63 0.34 -13.94
N SER A 206 -1.53 -0.26 -14.69
CA SER A 206 -1.24 -1.51 -15.38
C SER A 206 -0.36 -1.19 -16.60
N VAL A 207 0.94 -1.45 -16.50
CA VAL A 207 1.79 -1.48 -17.69
C VAL A 207 1.68 -2.90 -18.22
N ASP A 208 0.78 -3.09 -19.17
CA ASP A 208 0.71 -4.34 -19.93
C ASP A 208 1.90 -4.36 -20.90
N VAL A 209 2.99 -5.02 -20.48
CA VAL A 209 4.22 -5.17 -21.30
C VAL A 209 4.07 -6.31 -22.31
N GLY A 210 2.87 -6.89 -22.45
CA GLY A 210 2.56 -8.03 -23.31
C GLY A 210 2.07 -7.70 -24.73
N GLY A 211 1.88 -6.43 -25.05
CA GLY A 211 1.55 -5.99 -26.41
C GLY A 211 2.77 -6.05 -27.32
N ALA A 212 2.91 -7.12 -28.10
CA ALA A 212 3.85 -7.16 -29.21
C ALA A 212 3.58 -5.95 -30.13
N LEU A 213 4.60 -5.12 -30.30
CA LEU A 213 4.60 -4.11 -31.36
C LEU A 213 4.56 -4.83 -32.71
N PRO A 214 3.81 -4.31 -33.68
CA PRO A 214 3.72 -4.88 -35.01
C PRO A 214 5.02 -4.75 -35.77
#